data_ce1f02b8dc1ff3581e5c8fd75ef06bab
#
_entry.id   ce1f02b8dc1ff3581e5c8fd75ef06bab
#
_cell.length_a   1.000
_cell.length_b   1.000
_cell.length_c   1.000
_cell.angle_alpha   90.00
_cell.angle_beta   90.00
_cell.angle_gamma   90.00
#
_symmetry.space_group_name_H-M   'P 1'
#
loop_
_entity.id
_entity.type
_entity.pdbx_description
1 polymer ?
#
loop_
_entity_poly.entity_id
_entity_poly.type
_entity_poly.pdbx_seq_one_letter_code
_entity_poly.pdbx_strand_id
1 'polypeptide(L)'
;LAGPQERIGGFSEELDIRDIKGPIKPYQLFFYIIAGLFFTILLGLFSIYLILKIKKRKIKLTSSLPAYETAYKALEDLKKKGLIKKDKIEEYYIELSDIIRQYLENRFEIKISTMTTEEFLINFKGANNGSFEYERLLRDFLTHCDMIKFARYEPSGDEVEQSFTSAKEIIKTTK
;
A
#
# COMPACT_ATOMS: atom_id res chain seq x y z
N LEU A 1 -92.30 30.67 32.97
CA LEU A 1 -91.18 30.51 33.85
C LEU A 1 -90.13 29.64 33.13
N ALA A 2 -89.12 30.29 32.65
CA ALA A 2 -88.06 29.69 31.85
C ALA A 2 -86.97 29.20 32.76
N GLY A 3 -86.55 27.94 32.60
CA GLY A 3 -85.32 27.39 33.21
C GLY A 3 -84.14 27.57 32.27
N PRO A 4 -82.91 27.73 32.81
CA PRO A 4 -81.76 28.05 32.04
C PRO A 4 -81.19 26.80 31.30
N GLN A 5 -80.93 26.97 30.05
CA GLN A 5 -80.20 26.01 29.21
C GLN A 5 -78.71 26.01 29.59
N GLU A 6 -78.25 24.90 30.10
CA GLU A 6 -76.86 24.63 30.33
C GLU A 6 -76.14 24.25 29.02
N ARG A 7 -75.25 25.11 28.60
CA ARG A 7 -74.40 24.90 27.39
C ARG A 7 -73.22 24.03 27.82
N ILE A 8 -73.27 22.75 27.47
CA ILE A 8 -72.16 21.88 27.57
C ILE A 8 -71.19 22.23 26.43
N GLY A 9 -70.08 22.89 26.76
CA GLY A 9 -69.04 23.22 25.82
C GLY A 9 -68.34 21.92 25.34
N GLY A 10 -68.46 21.72 24.01
CA GLY A 10 -67.71 20.61 23.39
C GLY A 10 -66.21 20.84 23.46
N PHE A 11 -65.53 19.96 24.17
CA PHE A 11 -64.10 19.80 24.10
C PHE A 11 -63.81 19.00 22.82
N SER A 12 -63.54 19.71 21.76
CA SER A 12 -62.90 19.09 20.58
C SER A 12 -61.40 19.00 20.86
N GLU A 13 -61.03 17.92 21.47
CA GLU A 13 -59.64 17.51 21.54
C GLU A 13 -59.20 17.08 20.12
N GLU A 14 -58.62 18.03 19.42
CA GLU A 14 -57.98 17.79 18.12
C GLU A 14 -56.76 16.95 18.42
N LEU A 15 -56.94 15.62 18.39
CA LEU A 15 -55.86 14.64 18.43
C LEU A 15 -55.02 14.88 17.16
N ASP A 16 -53.93 15.65 17.34
CA ASP A 16 -52.84 15.76 16.37
C ASP A 16 -52.18 14.36 16.24
N ILE A 17 -52.78 13.57 15.36
CA ILE A 17 -52.24 12.29 14.94
C ILE A 17 -51.05 12.61 14.01
N ARG A 18 -49.86 12.79 14.61
CA ARG A 18 -48.62 12.86 13.85
C ARG A 18 -48.59 11.66 12.92
N ASP A 19 -48.51 11.94 11.65
CA ASP A 19 -48.42 11.00 10.56
C ASP A 19 -47.33 9.96 10.87
N ILE A 20 -47.73 8.74 11.20
CA ILE A 20 -46.83 7.61 11.35
C ILE A 20 -46.23 7.40 9.98
N LYS A 21 -44.91 7.63 9.86
CA LYS A 21 -44.17 7.32 8.64
C LYS A 21 -44.64 5.97 8.11
N GLY A 22 -45.25 6.00 6.94
CA GLY A 22 -45.82 4.81 6.31
C GLY A 22 -44.79 3.67 6.23
N PRO A 23 -45.24 2.41 6.22
CA PRO A 23 -44.34 1.25 6.21
C PRO A 23 -43.36 1.34 5.06
N ILE A 24 -42.09 1.26 5.39
CA ILE A 24 -40.99 1.24 4.42
C ILE A 24 -41.32 0.13 3.42
N LYS A 25 -41.57 0.49 2.15
CA LYS A 25 -41.97 -0.49 1.13
C LYS A 25 -40.92 -1.57 1.04
N PRO A 26 -41.27 -2.87 1.19
CA PRO A 26 -40.29 -3.98 1.35
C PRO A 26 -39.28 -4.09 0.17
N TYR A 27 -39.67 -3.59 -1.02
CA TYR A 27 -38.76 -3.57 -2.17
C TYR A 27 -37.58 -2.58 -2.03
N GLN A 28 -37.72 -1.51 -1.24
CA GLN A 28 -36.62 -0.57 -1.01
C GLN A 28 -35.57 -1.20 -0.08
N LEU A 29 -36.00 -1.91 0.95
CA LEU A 29 -35.11 -2.65 1.84
C LEU A 29 -34.35 -3.73 1.07
N PHE A 30 -35.02 -4.48 0.18
CA PHE A 30 -34.42 -5.49 -0.67
C PHE A 30 -33.37 -4.91 -1.61
N PHE A 31 -33.64 -3.73 -2.18
CA PHE A 31 -32.67 -3.03 -3.03
C PHE A 31 -31.40 -2.62 -2.26
N TYR A 32 -31.53 -2.11 -1.03
CA TYR A 32 -30.37 -1.75 -0.20
C TYR A 32 -29.54 -2.98 0.23
N ILE A 33 -30.20 -4.10 0.49
CA ILE A 33 -29.50 -5.35 0.81
C ILE A 33 -28.68 -5.85 -0.39
N ILE A 34 -29.27 -5.83 -1.59
CA ILE A 34 -28.56 -6.23 -2.82
C ILE A 34 -27.40 -5.28 -3.11
N ALA A 35 -27.62 -3.97 -3.00
CA ALA A 35 -26.57 -2.97 -3.20
C ALA A 35 -25.43 -3.13 -2.18
N GLY A 36 -25.73 -3.41 -0.92
CA GLY A 36 -24.75 -3.71 0.13
C GLY A 36 -23.96 -4.98 -0.17
N LEU A 37 -24.63 -6.04 -0.59
CA LEU A 37 -23.97 -7.30 -0.98
C LEU A 37 -23.05 -7.11 -2.19
N PHE A 38 -23.48 -6.38 -3.18
CA PHE A 38 -22.69 -6.06 -4.37
C PHE A 38 -21.43 -5.25 -3.99
N PHE A 39 -21.58 -4.26 -3.10
CA PHE A 39 -20.47 -3.44 -2.64
C PHE A 39 -19.45 -4.25 -1.84
N THR A 40 -19.88 -5.18 -0.98
CA THR A 40 -18.97 -6.06 -0.22
C THR A 40 -18.20 -7.01 -1.13
N ILE A 41 -18.84 -7.56 -2.16
CA ILE A 41 -18.17 -8.41 -3.17
C ILE A 41 -17.11 -7.61 -3.93
N LEU A 42 -17.43 -6.38 -4.33
CA LEU A 42 -16.50 -5.50 -5.06
C LEU A 42 -15.30 -5.11 -4.22
N LEU A 43 -15.51 -4.84 -2.93
CA LEU A 43 -14.45 -4.56 -1.95
C LEU A 43 -13.55 -5.79 -1.74
N GLY A 44 -14.15 -6.99 -1.67
CA GLY A 44 -13.42 -8.26 -1.58
C GLY A 44 -12.55 -8.52 -2.80
N LEU A 45 -13.09 -8.36 -4.00
CA LEU A 45 -12.34 -8.50 -5.26
C LEU A 45 -11.21 -7.46 -5.37
N PHE A 46 -11.45 -6.22 -4.95
CA PHE A 46 -10.44 -5.18 -4.91
C PHE A 46 -9.32 -5.50 -3.92
N SER A 47 -9.66 -6.03 -2.74
CA SER A 47 -8.68 -6.49 -1.74
C SER A 47 -7.84 -7.65 -2.29
N ILE A 48 -8.47 -8.65 -2.92
CA ILE A 48 -7.77 -9.76 -3.59
C ILE A 48 -6.86 -9.23 -4.70
N TYR A 49 -7.34 -8.30 -5.52
CA TYR A 49 -6.54 -7.66 -6.56
C TYR A 49 -5.29 -6.97 -6.00
N LEU A 50 -5.45 -6.20 -4.89
CA LEU A 50 -4.32 -5.56 -4.21
C LEU A 50 -3.33 -6.60 -3.65
N ILE A 51 -3.83 -7.66 -3.00
CA ILE A 51 -3.00 -8.74 -2.46
C ILE A 51 -2.24 -9.45 -3.58
N LEU A 52 -2.89 -9.75 -4.70
CA LEU A 52 -2.25 -10.38 -5.87
C LEU A 52 -1.23 -9.44 -6.53
N LYS A 53 -1.51 -8.14 -6.59
CA LYS A 53 -0.58 -7.13 -7.10
C LYS A 53 0.67 -7.02 -6.21
N ILE A 54 0.49 -7.04 -4.88
CA ILE A 54 1.59 -7.04 -3.90
C ILE A 54 2.37 -8.36 -3.96
N LYS A 55 1.67 -9.51 -4.07
CA LYS A 55 2.29 -10.83 -4.19
C LYS A 55 3.08 -11.01 -5.49
N LYS A 56 2.63 -10.44 -6.60
CA LYS A 56 3.40 -10.42 -7.87
C LYS A 56 4.69 -9.59 -7.76
N ARG A 57 4.75 -8.63 -6.82
CA ARG A 57 5.96 -7.86 -6.52
C ARG A 57 7.01 -8.65 -5.73
N LYS A 58 6.61 -9.71 -5.01
CA LYS A 58 7.58 -10.66 -4.47
C LYS A 58 8.14 -11.46 -5.64
N ILE A 59 9.25 -11.00 -6.18
CA ILE A 59 10.06 -11.77 -7.12
C ILE A 59 10.29 -13.11 -6.46
N LYS A 60 9.64 -14.15 -6.99
CA LYS A 60 9.78 -15.52 -6.51
C LYS A 60 11.20 -15.97 -6.84
N LEU A 61 12.13 -15.68 -5.94
CA LEU A 61 13.50 -16.19 -5.97
C LEU A 61 13.51 -17.65 -5.51
N THR A 62 12.69 -18.48 -6.16
CA THR A 62 12.84 -19.93 -6.15
C THR A 62 13.53 -20.31 -7.46
N SER A 63 14.65 -19.65 -7.77
CA SER A 63 15.49 -20.07 -8.87
C SER A 63 16.77 -20.71 -8.31
N SER A 64 17.24 -21.77 -8.93
CA SER A 64 18.55 -22.38 -8.70
C SER A 64 19.73 -21.46 -9.02
N LEU A 65 19.46 -20.20 -9.36
CA LEU A 65 20.44 -19.18 -9.70
C LEU A 65 20.93 -18.48 -8.42
N PRO A 66 22.19 -18.10 -8.36
CA PRO A 66 22.76 -17.30 -7.27
C PRO A 66 21.97 -16.00 -7.05
N ALA A 67 21.87 -15.55 -5.79
CA ALA A 67 21.09 -14.36 -5.43
C ALA A 67 21.47 -13.11 -6.25
N TYR A 68 22.76 -12.93 -6.55
CA TYR A 68 23.25 -11.80 -7.33
C TYR A 68 22.80 -11.83 -8.80
N GLU A 69 22.74 -13.00 -9.45
CA GLU A 69 22.28 -13.09 -10.85
C GLU A 69 20.81 -12.74 -10.97
N THR A 70 20.02 -13.21 -10.02
CA THR A 70 18.60 -12.89 -9.97
C THR A 70 18.37 -11.39 -9.74
N ALA A 71 19.18 -10.76 -8.89
CA ALA A 71 19.11 -9.32 -8.65
C ALA A 71 19.50 -8.50 -9.89
N TYR A 72 20.57 -8.88 -10.61
CA TYR A 72 20.94 -8.21 -11.86
C TYR A 72 19.85 -8.33 -12.91
N LYS A 73 19.27 -9.53 -13.07
CA LYS A 73 18.14 -9.72 -13.98
C LYS A 73 16.95 -8.85 -13.63
N ALA A 74 16.62 -8.76 -12.34
CA ALA A 74 15.53 -7.91 -11.87
C ALA A 74 15.79 -6.41 -12.13
N LEU A 75 17.04 -5.94 -11.98
CA LEU A 75 17.45 -4.57 -12.33
C LEU A 75 17.31 -4.29 -13.83
N GLU A 76 17.68 -5.25 -14.68
CA GLU A 76 17.50 -5.12 -16.14
C GLU A 76 16.03 -5.07 -16.52
N ASP A 77 15.20 -5.92 -15.92
CA ASP A 77 13.77 -5.93 -16.16
C ASP A 77 13.10 -4.64 -15.69
N LEU A 78 13.53 -4.06 -14.55
CA LEU A 78 13.10 -2.74 -14.09
C LEU A 78 13.42 -1.65 -15.13
N LYS A 79 14.63 -1.66 -15.69
CA LYS A 79 15.03 -0.72 -16.73
C LYS A 79 14.16 -0.85 -18.00
N LYS A 80 13.83 -2.09 -18.40
CA LYS A 80 12.97 -2.36 -19.59
C LYS A 80 11.54 -1.86 -19.40
N LYS A 81 11.02 -1.78 -18.18
CA LYS A 81 9.67 -1.25 -17.90
C LYS A 81 9.52 0.21 -18.28
N GLY A 82 10.60 0.98 -18.31
CA GLY A 82 10.63 2.38 -18.70
C GLY A 82 9.75 3.26 -17.81
N LEU A 83 9.67 2.97 -16.50
CA LEU A 83 8.81 3.68 -15.56
C LEU A 83 9.14 5.17 -15.47
N ILE A 84 10.42 5.53 -15.53
CA ILE A 84 10.87 6.94 -15.53
C ILE A 84 10.30 7.70 -16.75
N LYS A 85 10.32 7.08 -17.95
CA LYS A 85 9.74 7.71 -19.16
C LYS A 85 8.22 7.85 -19.10
N LYS A 86 7.56 7.10 -18.22
CA LYS A 86 6.11 7.12 -18.01
C LYS A 86 5.70 8.00 -16.82
N ASP A 87 6.63 8.81 -16.31
CA ASP A 87 6.43 9.67 -15.13
C ASP A 87 5.99 8.90 -13.87
N LYS A 88 6.46 7.65 -13.74
CA LYS A 88 6.17 6.76 -12.61
C LYS A 88 7.39 6.61 -11.70
N ILE A 89 7.91 7.74 -11.25
CA ILE A 89 9.15 7.83 -10.48
C ILE A 89 9.01 7.06 -9.15
N GLU A 90 7.93 7.28 -8.41
CA GLU A 90 7.67 6.58 -7.14
C GLU A 90 7.63 5.05 -7.33
N GLU A 91 6.93 4.57 -8.38
CA GLU A 91 6.84 3.13 -8.69
C GLU A 91 8.23 2.53 -9.02
N TYR A 92 9.06 3.30 -9.72
CA TYR A 92 10.45 2.92 -10.01
C TYR A 92 11.28 2.74 -8.73
N TYR A 93 11.23 3.69 -7.79
CA TYR A 93 12.01 3.62 -6.56
C TYR A 93 11.48 2.59 -5.56
N ILE A 94 10.18 2.32 -5.57
CA ILE A 94 9.61 1.18 -4.82
C ILE A 94 10.21 -0.12 -5.34
N GLU A 95 10.19 -0.36 -6.66
CA GLU A 95 10.73 -1.58 -7.23
C GLU A 95 12.25 -1.68 -7.07
N LEU A 96 12.98 -0.59 -7.25
CA LEU A 96 14.43 -0.55 -7.10
C LEU A 96 14.86 -0.91 -5.67
N SER A 97 14.22 -0.29 -4.67
CA SER A 97 14.50 -0.60 -3.26
C SER A 97 14.11 -2.04 -2.88
N ASP A 98 13.00 -2.54 -3.43
CA ASP A 98 12.53 -3.91 -3.18
C ASP A 98 13.51 -4.96 -3.76
N ILE A 99 14.08 -4.72 -4.94
CA ILE A 99 15.09 -5.60 -5.55
C ILE A 99 16.32 -5.73 -4.63
N ILE A 100 16.82 -4.61 -4.12
CA ILE A 100 18.00 -4.61 -3.24
C ILE A 100 17.68 -5.27 -1.90
N ARG A 101 16.55 -4.93 -1.26
CA ARG A 101 16.11 -5.58 -0.01
C ARG A 101 15.99 -7.10 -0.19
N GLN A 102 15.38 -7.56 -1.27
CA GLN A 102 15.20 -8.96 -1.54
C GLN A 102 16.52 -9.68 -1.86
N TYR A 103 17.42 -9.03 -2.57
CA TYR A 103 18.77 -9.55 -2.79
C TYR A 103 19.50 -9.79 -1.48
N LEU A 104 19.50 -8.79 -0.58
CA LEU A 104 20.15 -8.88 0.72
C LEU A 104 19.49 -9.90 1.65
N GLU A 105 18.14 -10.01 1.61
CA GLU A 105 17.39 -11.05 2.32
C GLU A 105 17.86 -12.46 1.92
N ASN A 106 18.02 -12.69 0.61
CA ASN A 106 18.45 -14.00 0.11
C ASN A 106 19.95 -14.27 0.30
N ARG A 107 20.77 -13.22 0.25
CA ARG A 107 22.22 -13.34 0.38
C ARG A 107 22.67 -13.60 1.81
N PHE A 108 22.00 -12.94 2.77
CA PHE A 108 22.35 -12.96 4.20
C PHE A 108 21.36 -13.74 5.06
N GLU A 109 20.30 -14.32 4.47
CA GLU A 109 19.25 -15.07 5.16
C GLU A 109 18.53 -14.26 6.28
N ILE A 110 18.47 -12.94 6.12
CA ILE A 110 17.83 -12.00 7.06
C ILE A 110 16.44 -11.66 6.54
N LYS A 111 15.39 -11.81 7.34
CA LYS A 111 14.02 -11.39 6.96
C LYS A 111 13.88 -9.86 6.97
N ILE A 112 14.14 -9.24 5.83
CA ILE A 112 14.15 -7.77 5.66
C ILE A 112 12.75 -7.21 5.31
N SER A 113 11.91 -8.01 4.69
CA SER A 113 10.62 -7.57 4.12
C SER A 113 9.63 -7.00 5.13
N THR A 114 9.85 -7.20 6.43
CA THR A 114 9.00 -6.72 7.52
C THR A 114 9.67 -5.65 8.39
N MET A 115 10.90 -5.26 8.07
CA MET A 115 11.69 -4.32 8.85
C MET A 115 11.67 -2.91 8.23
N THR A 116 11.73 -1.91 9.09
CA THR A 116 12.03 -0.53 8.67
C THR A 116 13.47 -0.44 8.16
N THR A 117 13.81 0.65 7.46
CA THR A 117 15.18 0.85 6.97
C THR A 117 16.19 0.89 8.12
N GLU A 118 15.85 1.53 9.23
CA GLU A 118 16.73 1.59 10.41
C GLU A 118 16.91 0.23 11.09
N GLU A 119 15.84 -0.52 11.32
CA GLU A 119 15.90 -1.87 11.89
C GLU A 119 16.72 -2.79 11.01
N PHE A 120 16.55 -2.70 9.69
CA PHE A 120 17.33 -3.47 8.74
C PHE A 120 18.83 -3.16 8.85
N LEU A 121 19.22 -1.88 8.86
CA LEU A 121 20.61 -1.46 8.95
C LEU A 121 21.28 -1.92 10.26
N ILE A 122 20.55 -1.90 11.39
CA ILE A 122 21.03 -2.39 12.67
C ILE A 122 21.27 -3.91 12.62
N ASN A 123 20.30 -4.68 12.11
CA ASN A 123 20.42 -6.14 12.00
C ASN A 123 21.50 -6.55 11.00
N PHE A 124 21.61 -5.82 9.89
CA PHE A 124 22.64 -6.05 8.88
C PHE A 124 24.06 -5.87 9.42
N LYS A 125 24.27 -4.84 10.23
CA LYS A 125 25.55 -4.59 10.92
C LYS A 125 25.95 -5.73 11.85
N GLY A 126 24.98 -6.33 12.53
CA GLY A 126 25.20 -7.47 13.43
C GLY A 126 25.53 -8.78 12.70
N ALA A 127 24.97 -8.97 11.50
CA ALA A 127 25.12 -10.22 10.73
C ALA A 127 26.38 -10.24 9.83
N ASN A 128 26.90 -9.08 9.48
CA ASN A 128 28.01 -8.93 8.57
C ASN A 128 29.14 -8.18 9.28
N ASN A 129 30.30 -8.78 9.43
CA ASN A 129 31.52 -8.06 9.85
C ASN A 129 31.93 -7.00 8.80
N GLY A 130 30.90 -6.38 8.15
CA GLY A 130 30.98 -5.54 7.00
C GLY A 130 31.81 -4.27 7.21
N SER A 131 32.50 -3.86 6.15
CA SER A 131 33.21 -2.61 6.14
C SER A 131 32.22 -1.45 6.34
N PHE A 132 32.61 -0.48 7.11
CA PHE A 132 31.85 0.77 7.39
C PHE A 132 31.41 1.49 6.09
N GLU A 133 32.20 1.38 5.04
CA GLU A 133 31.94 1.98 3.73
C GLU A 133 30.71 1.39 3.04
N TYR A 134 30.54 0.08 3.13
CA TYR A 134 29.38 -0.61 2.56
C TYR A 134 28.08 -0.29 3.30
N GLU A 135 28.12 -0.23 4.64
CA GLU A 135 26.98 0.16 5.47
C GLU A 135 26.51 1.58 5.10
N ARG A 136 27.45 2.50 4.85
CA ARG A 136 27.15 3.86 4.43
C ARG A 136 26.48 3.91 3.07
N LEU A 137 27.04 3.22 2.07
CA LEU A 137 26.46 3.16 0.72
C LEU A 137 25.02 2.62 0.74
N LEU A 138 24.79 1.57 1.51
CA LEU A 138 23.47 0.97 1.65
C LEU A 138 22.48 1.91 2.36
N ARG A 139 22.91 2.56 3.43
CA ARG A 139 22.13 3.55 4.17
C ARG A 139 21.73 4.71 3.27
N ASP A 140 22.70 5.31 2.58
CA ASP A 140 22.47 6.46 1.71
C ASP A 140 21.49 6.10 0.58
N PHE A 141 21.66 4.92 -0.04
CA PHE A 141 20.77 4.40 -1.07
C PHE A 141 19.33 4.20 -0.56
N LEU A 142 19.14 3.52 0.57
CA LEU A 142 17.81 3.24 1.10
C LEU A 142 17.12 4.51 1.60
N THR A 143 17.84 5.41 2.26
CA THR A 143 17.32 6.70 2.71
C THR A 143 16.85 7.54 1.51
N HIS A 144 17.65 7.60 0.43
CA HIS A 144 17.25 8.31 -0.78
C HIS A 144 15.98 7.71 -1.41
N CYS A 145 15.88 6.38 -1.50
CA CYS A 145 14.67 5.72 -1.96
C CYS A 145 13.45 6.05 -1.07
N ASP A 146 13.62 6.09 0.25
CA ASP A 146 12.54 6.38 1.19
C ASP A 146 12.09 7.85 1.11
N MET A 147 12.99 8.81 0.84
CA MET A 147 12.62 10.21 0.58
C MET A 147 11.70 10.35 -0.62
N ILE A 148 11.97 9.64 -1.72
CA ILE A 148 11.14 9.70 -2.92
C ILE A 148 9.79 9.00 -2.69
N LYS A 149 9.79 7.87 -1.99
CA LYS A 149 8.57 7.09 -1.72
C LYS A 149 7.59 7.77 -0.75
N PHE A 150 8.12 8.50 0.25
CA PHE A 150 7.30 9.00 1.36
C PHE A 150 7.30 10.52 1.49
N ALA A 151 8.37 11.21 1.10
CA ALA A 151 8.48 12.66 1.20
C ALA A 151 8.17 13.40 -0.10
N ARG A 152 7.76 12.70 -1.16
CA ARG A 152 7.46 13.26 -2.50
C ARG A 152 8.64 14.05 -3.07
N TYR A 153 9.87 13.63 -2.76
CA TYR A 153 11.04 14.21 -3.37
C TYR A 153 11.08 13.84 -4.86
N GLU A 154 11.28 14.84 -5.72
CA GLU A 154 11.41 14.65 -7.16
C GLU A 154 12.89 14.59 -7.55
N PRO A 155 13.44 13.40 -7.88
CA PRO A 155 14.84 13.26 -8.22
C PRO A 155 15.11 13.80 -9.64
N SER A 156 16.29 14.37 -9.83
CA SER A 156 16.81 14.72 -11.16
C SER A 156 17.14 13.46 -11.96
N GLY A 157 17.31 13.63 -13.29
CA GLY A 157 17.71 12.51 -14.17
C GLY A 157 19.04 11.88 -13.74
N ASP A 158 20.00 12.70 -13.28
CA ASP A 158 21.31 12.23 -12.82
C ASP A 158 21.19 11.44 -11.52
N GLU A 159 20.32 11.84 -10.59
CA GLU A 159 20.06 11.09 -9.34
C GLU A 159 19.40 9.75 -9.60
N VAL A 160 18.53 9.64 -10.62
CA VAL A 160 17.94 8.36 -11.04
C VAL A 160 19.03 7.41 -11.54
N GLU A 161 19.96 7.91 -12.39
CA GLU A 161 21.07 7.09 -12.90
C GLU A 161 22.06 6.70 -11.80
N GLN A 162 22.35 7.63 -10.89
CA GLN A 162 23.19 7.37 -9.74
C GLN A 162 22.58 6.31 -8.82
N SER A 163 21.27 6.39 -8.55
CA SER A 163 20.56 5.40 -7.73
C SER A 163 20.64 3.99 -8.34
N PHE A 164 20.49 3.89 -9.66
CA PHE A 164 20.62 2.62 -10.37
C PHE A 164 22.05 2.06 -10.32
N THR A 165 23.03 2.95 -10.43
CA THR A 165 24.47 2.59 -10.32
C THR A 165 24.81 2.14 -8.90
N SER A 166 24.34 2.85 -7.88
CA SER A 166 24.50 2.46 -6.47
C SER A 166 23.88 1.10 -6.18
N ALA A 167 22.69 0.80 -6.73
CA ALA A 167 22.08 -0.51 -6.61
C ALA A 167 22.96 -1.62 -7.19
N LYS A 168 23.57 -1.41 -8.37
CA LYS A 168 24.52 -2.37 -8.96
C LYS A 168 25.79 -2.54 -8.12
N GLU A 169 26.28 -1.44 -7.56
CA GLU A 169 27.49 -1.46 -6.72
C GLU A 169 27.24 -2.24 -5.43
N ILE A 170 26.09 -2.06 -4.78
CA ILE A 170 25.65 -2.84 -3.62
C ILE A 170 25.70 -4.34 -3.93
N ILE A 171 25.14 -4.78 -5.07
CA ILE A 171 25.19 -6.19 -5.46
C ILE A 171 26.62 -6.67 -5.74
N LYS A 172 27.42 -5.84 -6.40
CA LYS A 172 28.81 -6.17 -6.76
C LYS A 172 29.69 -6.35 -5.53
N THR A 173 29.55 -5.48 -4.55
CA THR A 173 30.40 -5.46 -3.34
C THR A 173 30.06 -6.59 -2.36
N THR A 174 28.81 -7.11 -2.43
CA THR A 174 28.33 -8.20 -1.57
C THR A 174 28.22 -9.56 -2.24
N LYS A 175 28.69 -9.70 -3.45
CA LYS A 175 28.65 -10.94 -4.27
C LYS A 175 29.46 -12.14 -3.68
#